data_d8d37b8785373640bb57070274071591
#
_entry.id   d8d37b8785373640bb57070274071591
#
_cell.length_a   1.000
_cell.length_b   1.000
_cell.length_c   1.000
_cell.angle_alpha   90.00
_cell.angle_beta   90.00
_cell.angle_gamma   90.00
#
_symmetry.space_group_name_H-M   'P 1'
#
loop_
_entity.id
_entity.type
_entity.pdbx_description
1 polymer ?
#
loop_
_entity_poly.entity_id
_entity_poly.type
_entity_poly.pdbx_seq_one_letter_code
_entity_poly.pdbx_strand_id
1 'polypeptide(L)'
;DTVEGQTAHHVALQALTSGNCKIVLEEIYIPSDRPEKLRTQQVSDSYFVIKGDKLRAYLTREVDGSKLFSGISPLNGGEADLQIGEPEVRHNGDVNISLRVQGSQHYRVFEWVMTLYHDSNQCSVQANKVYMAGNYSFKGRILPLPEK
;
A
#
# COMPACT_ATOMS: atom_id res chain seq x y z
N ASP A 1 -17.11 17.04 4.62
CA ASP A 1 -16.87 16.24 3.42
C ASP A 1 -17.31 17.02 2.18
N THR A 2 -16.46 17.04 1.17
CA THR A 2 -16.77 17.69 -0.09
C THR A 2 -17.29 16.67 -1.09
N VAL A 3 -17.97 17.16 -2.13
CA VAL A 3 -18.42 16.29 -3.22
C VAL A 3 -17.23 15.70 -3.94
N GLU A 4 -16.19 16.49 -4.18
CA GLU A 4 -14.96 16.02 -4.81
C GLU A 4 -14.28 14.95 -3.97
N GLY A 5 -14.23 15.14 -2.65
CA GLY A 5 -13.62 14.17 -1.75
C GLY A 5 -14.38 12.85 -1.73
N GLN A 6 -15.70 12.90 -1.70
CA GLN A 6 -16.53 11.69 -1.73
C GLN A 6 -16.39 10.96 -3.06
N THR A 7 -16.32 11.69 -4.17
CA THR A 7 -16.11 11.09 -5.49
C THR A 7 -14.74 10.43 -5.57
N ALA A 8 -13.70 11.10 -5.09
CA ALA A 8 -12.35 10.54 -5.06
C ALA A 8 -12.30 9.26 -4.23
N HIS A 9 -13.00 9.23 -3.09
CA HIS A 9 -13.08 8.06 -2.24
C HIS A 9 -13.75 6.88 -2.98
N HIS A 10 -14.89 7.12 -3.63
CA HIS A 10 -15.60 6.06 -4.34
C HIS A 10 -14.79 5.52 -5.50
N VAL A 11 -14.13 6.38 -6.25
CA VAL A 11 -13.27 5.96 -7.36
C VAL A 11 -12.11 5.11 -6.87
N ALA A 12 -11.49 5.54 -5.76
CA ALA A 12 -10.37 4.80 -5.17
C ALA A 12 -10.82 3.43 -4.65
N LEU A 13 -11.93 3.37 -3.95
CA LEU A 13 -12.45 2.12 -3.41
C LEU A 13 -12.79 1.14 -4.53
N GLN A 14 -13.44 1.62 -5.57
CA GLN A 14 -13.80 0.79 -6.71
C GLN A 14 -12.55 0.28 -7.44
N ALA A 15 -11.56 1.13 -7.63
CA ALA A 15 -10.31 0.74 -8.29
C ALA A 15 -9.57 -0.33 -7.49
N LEU A 16 -9.52 -0.17 -6.17
CA LEU A 16 -8.85 -1.14 -5.30
C LEU A 16 -9.58 -2.48 -5.28
N THR A 17 -10.89 -2.47 -5.07
CA THR A 17 -11.66 -3.71 -4.95
C THR A 17 -11.79 -4.44 -6.28
N SER A 18 -11.72 -3.74 -7.39
CA SER A 18 -11.70 -4.37 -8.71
C SER A 18 -10.32 -4.92 -9.10
N GLY A 19 -9.30 -4.63 -8.29
CA GLY A 19 -7.95 -5.07 -8.59
C GLY A 19 -7.33 -4.36 -9.78
N ASN A 20 -7.53 -3.05 -9.88
CA ASN A 20 -7.03 -2.28 -11.01
C ASN A 20 -6.72 -0.86 -10.57
N CYS A 21 -5.63 -0.73 -9.78
CA CYS A 21 -5.29 0.57 -9.20
C CYS A 21 -3.79 0.76 -9.09
N LYS A 22 -3.44 2.00 -8.82
CA LYS A 22 -2.09 2.45 -8.55
C LYS A 22 -2.09 3.11 -7.18
N ILE A 23 -1.15 2.75 -6.33
CA ILE A 23 -0.98 3.37 -5.02
C ILE A 23 0.29 4.21 -5.09
N VAL A 24 0.12 5.52 -5.16
CA VAL A 24 1.26 6.45 -5.22
C VAL A 24 1.71 6.72 -3.79
N LEU A 25 2.98 6.43 -3.51
CA LEU A 25 3.55 6.63 -2.19
C LEU A 25 3.86 8.10 -1.96
N GLU A 26 3.50 8.60 -0.79
CA GLU A 26 3.79 9.97 -0.38
C GLU A 26 4.76 10.00 0.80
N GLU A 27 4.61 9.05 1.72
CA GLU A 27 5.37 9.05 2.95
C GLU A 27 5.57 7.62 3.43
N ILE A 28 6.79 7.31 3.86
CA ILE A 28 7.13 5.99 4.40
C ILE A 28 7.65 6.15 5.80
N TYR A 29 7.19 5.27 6.67
CA TYR A 29 7.57 5.21 8.07
C TYR A 29 8.45 3.98 8.28
N ILE A 30 9.69 4.19 8.65
CA ILE A 30 10.63 3.10 8.88
C ILE A 30 10.88 2.98 10.39
N PRO A 31 10.48 1.86 11.03
CA PRO A 31 10.82 1.65 12.42
C PRO A 31 12.33 1.57 12.59
N SER A 32 12.83 2.26 13.61
CA SER A 32 14.24 2.23 13.96
C SER A 32 14.42 1.39 15.22
N ASP A 33 15.58 0.75 15.36
CA ASP A 33 15.96 0.06 16.60
C ASP A 33 16.01 1.02 17.79
N ARG A 34 16.07 2.32 17.51
CA ARG A 34 16.01 3.38 18.52
C ARG A 34 14.66 4.07 18.41
N PRO A 35 13.76 3.85 19.39
CA PRO A 35 12.41 4.43 19.34
C PRO A 35 12.39 5.95 19.20
N GLU A 36 13.43 6.65 19.69
CA GLU A 36 13.55 8.09 19.59
C GLU A 36 13.90 8.56 18.18
N LYS A 37 14.21 7.65 17.25
CA LYS A 37 14.58 7.98 15.88
C LYS A 37 13.62 7.37 14.86
N LEU A 38 12.34 7.63 15.05
CA LEU A 38 11.36 7.30 14.01
C LEU A 38 11.70 8.11 12.75
N ARG A 39 11.89 7.39 11.65
CA ARG A 39 12.19 8.05 10.38
C ARG A 39 10.94 8.08 9.51
N THR A 40 10.44 9.28 9.32
CA THR A 40 9.45 9.54 8.30
C THR A 40 10.18 10.06 7.08
N GLN A 41 10.01 9.39 5.95
CA GLN A 41 10.64 9.80 4.71
C GLN A 41 9.57 10.22 3.72
N GLN A 42 9.70 11.44 3.19
CA GLN A 42 8.89 11.88 2.07
C GLN A 42 9.40 11.21 0.81
N VAL A 43 8.48 10.73 0.00
CA VAL A 43 8.82 9.94 -1.18
C VAL A 43 8.15 10.53 -2.40
N SER A 44 8.87 10.56 -3.50
CA SER A 44 8.32 10.94 -4.80
C SER A 44 8.63 9.85 -5.82
N ASP A 45 7.80 9.78 -6.85
CA ASP A 45 8.01 8.88 -8.01
C ASP A 45 8.07 7.38 -7.65
N SER A 46 7.50 7.01 -6.51
CA SER A 46 7.42 5.61 -6.10
C SER A 46 5.96 5.22 -5.97
N TYR A 47 5.63 4.03 -6.46
CA TYR A 47 4.24 3.58 -6.45
C TYR A 47 4.16 2.07 -6.55
N PHE A 48 3.01 1.54 -6.16
CA PHE A 48 2.63 0.15 -6.41
C PHE A 48 1.54 0.11 -7.47
N VAL A 49 1.54 -0.94 -8.27
CA VAL A 49 0.46 -1.21 -9.24
C VAL A 49 -0.19 -2.53 -8.85
N ILE A 50 -1.50 -2.50 -8.67
CA ILE A 50 -2.31 -3.69 -8.44
C ILE A 50 -3.07 -4.01 -9.72
N LYS A 51 -2.85 -5.22 -10.23
CA LYS A 51 -3.50 -5.67 -11.45
C LYS A 51 -3.96 -7.11 -11.24
N GLY A 52 -5.26 -7.29 -11.04
CA GLY A 52 -5.82 -8.58 -10.69
C GLY A 52 -5.32 -9.06 -9.32
N ASP A 53 -4.68 -10.20 -9.30
CA ASP A 53 -4.11 -10.78 -8.09
C ASP A 53 -2.59 -10.57 -7.97
N LYS A 54 -2.07 -9.58 -8.67
CA LYS A 54 -0.64 -9.28 -8.67
C LYS A 54 -0.39 -7.85 -8.22
N LEU A 55 0.70 -7.68 -7.47
CA LEU A 55 1.20 -6.40 -7.00
C LEU A 55 2.60 -6.21 -7.57
N ARG A 56 2.84 -5.06 -8.19
CA ARG A 56 4.18 -4.68 -8.67
C ARG A 56 4.63 -3.40 -7.97
N ALA A 57 5.90 -3.36 -7.63
CA ALA A 57 6.50 -2.22 -6.96
C ALA A 57 7.44 -1.48 -7.91
N TYR A 58 7.27 -0.18 -8.00
CA TYR A 58 8.12 0.71 -8.79
C TYR A 58 8.67 1.77 -7.82
N LEU A 59 9.85 1.48 -7.29
CA LEU A 59 10.41 2.29 -6.21
C LEU A 59 11.69 2.98 -6.69
N THR A 60 11.87 4.21 -6.25
CA THR A 60 13.11 4.94 -6.52
C THR A 60 14.21 4.47 -5.57
N ARG A 61 15.46 4.87 -5.87
CA ARG A 61 16.60 4.52 -5.01
C ARG A 61 16.51 5.09 -3.61
N GLU A 62 15.72 6.14 -3.43
CA GLU A 62 15.51 6.75 -2.12
C GLU A 62 14.81 5.81 -1.16
N VAL A 63 14.04 4.87 -1.70
CA VAL A 63 13.33 3.88 -0.91
C VAL A 63 14.17 2.61 -0.86
N ASP A 64 14.59 2.21 0.34
CA ASP A 64 15.34 0.98 0.51
C ASP A 64 14.39 -0.22 0.45
N GLY A 65 14.10 -0.65 -0.77
CA GLY A 65 13.15 -1.73 -0.99
C GLY A 65 13.63 -3.07 -0.46
N SER A 66 14.94 -3.26 -0.33
CA SER A 66 15.45 -4.54 0.15
C SER A 66 15.12 -4.76 1.62
N LYS A 67 14.97 -3.69 2.39
CA LYS A 67 14.60 -3.78 3.80
C LYS A 67 13.11 -3.70 4.00
N LEU A 68 12.42 -2.83 3.27
CA LEU A 68 11.02 -2.54 3.49
C LEU A 68 10.09 -3.50 2.76
N PHE A 69 10.50 -3.92 1.56
CA PHE A 69 9.64 -4.71 0.69
C PHE A 69 10.32 -6.01 0.27
N SER A 70 10.88 -6.72 1.25
CA SER A 70 11.57 -7.99 1.00
C SER A 70 10.67 -8.96 0.25
N GLY A 71 11.20 -9.58 -0.80
CA GLY A 71 10.44 -10.50 -1.62
C GLY A 71 9.72 -9.85 -2.79
N ILE A 72 9.68 -8.52 -2.81
CA ILE A 72 9.22 -7.75 -3.97
C ILE A 72 10.45 -7.04 -4.51
N SER A 73 10.75 -7.20 -5.77
CA SER A 73 11.89 -6.49 -6.35
C SER A 73 11.68 -4.99 -6.17
N PRO A 74 12.63 -4.28 -5.57
CA PRO A 74 12.47 -2.85 -5.32
C PRO A 74 12.54 -2.01 -6.60
N LEU A 75 13.08 -2.58 -7.66
CA LEU A 75 13.30 -1.85 -8.91
C LEU A 75 12.58 -2.55 -10.05
N ASN A 76 11.98 -1.76 -10.92
CA ASN A 76 11.50 -2.19 -12.24
C ASN A 76 10.51 -3.36 -12.22
N GLY A 77 9.52 -3.25 -11.35
CA GLY A 77 8.36 -4.08 -11.47
C GLY A 77 8.46 -5.49 -10.90
N GLY A 78 9.18 -5.67 -9.81
CA GLY A 78 9.12 -6.92 -9.07
C GLY A 78 7.68 -7.22 -8.70
N GLU A 79 7.28 -8.48 -8.84
CA GLU A 79 5.88 -8.90 -8.74
C GLU A 79 5.67 -9.76 -7.51
N ALA A 80 4.57 -9.53 -6.82
CA ALA A 80 4.13 -10.34 -5.69
C ALA A 80 2.70 -10.80 -5.92
N ASP A 81 2.36 -11.93 -5.32
CA ASP A 81 0.98 -12.39 -5.29
C ASP A 81 0.19 -11.58 -4.27
N LEU A 82 -1.06 -11.28 -4.59
CA LEU A 82 -1.90 -10.42 -3.77
C LEU A 82 -3.25 -11.06 -3.55
N GLN A 83 -3.71 -11.04 -2.30
CA GLN A 83 -5.08 -11.38 -1.95
C GLN A 83 -5.70 -10.16 -1.29
N ILE A 84 -6.84 -9.72 -1.81
CA ILE A 84 -7.56 -8.56 -1.29
C ILE A 84 -8.73 -9.07 -0.48
N GLY A 85 -8.80 -8.66 0.78
CA GLY A 85 -9.88 -9.05 1.68
C GLY A 85 -11.13 -8.21 1.46
N GLU A 86 -12.17 -8.53 2.21
CA GLU A 86 -13.44 -7.80 2.16
C GLU A 86 -13.29 -6.42 2.79
N PRO A 87 -13.80 -5.37 2.14
CA PRO A 87 -13.79 -4.04 2.74
C PRO A 87 -14.72 -3.97 3.96
N GLU A 88 -14.26 -3.30 5.00
CA GLU A 88 -15.04 -3.05 6.20
C GLU A 88 -15.21 -1.55 6.38
N VAL A 89 -16.44 -1.08 6.29
CA VAL A 89 -16.76 0.35 6.43
C VAL A 89 -16.94 0.69 7.90
N ARG A 90 -16.19 1.68 8.36
CA ARG A 90 -16.25 2.12 9.74
C ARG A 90 -17.30 3.21 9.94
N HIS A 91 -17.59 3.54 11.21
CA HIS A 91 -18.61 4.54 11.55
C HIS A 91 -18.42 5.89 10.88
N ASN A 92 -17.15 6.32 10.77
CA ASN A 92 -16.84 7.61 10.16
C ASN A 92 -16.77 7.56 8.64
N GLY A 93 -16.99 6.39 8.04
CA GLY A 93 -16.92 6.22 6.59
C GLY A 93 -15.57 5.76 6.06
N ASP A 94 -14.53 5.71 6.90
CA ASP A 94 -13.25 5.12 6.51
C ASP A 94 -13.46 3.64 6.21
N VAL A 95 -12.69 3.10 5.28
CA VAL A 95 -12.77 1.70 4.88
C VAL A 95 -11.47 1.00 5.23
N ASN A 96 -11.57 -0.07 5.98
CA ASN A 96 -10.44 -0.93 6.29
C ASN A 96 -10.44 -2.14 5.37
N ILE A 97 -9.29 -2.44 4.81
CA ILE A 97 -9.13 -3.57 3.89
C ILE A 97 -7.82 -4.26 4.26
N SER A 98 -7.88 -5.58 4.41
CA SER A 98 -6.68 -6.39 4.61
C SER A 98 -6.22 -6.95 3.29
N LEU A 99 -4.92 -6.84 3.02
CA LEU A 99 -4.30 -7.37 1.81
C LEU A 99 -3.16 -8.28 2.22
N ARG A 100 -3.10 -9.45 1.61
CA ARG A 100 -1.98 -10.37 1.85
C ARG A 100 -1.06 -10.31 0.64
N VAL A 101 0.18 -9.90 0.88
CA VAL A 101 1.20 -9.72 -0.14
C VAL A 101 2.25 -10.80 0.04
N GLN A 102 2.42 -11.64 -0.95
CA GLN A 102 3.39 -12.73 -0.90
C GLN A 102 4.43 -12.54 -2.01
N GLY A 103 5.68 -12.32 -1.60
CA GLY A 103 6.79 -12.17 -2.53
C GLY A 103 7.20 -13.49 -3.16
N SER A 104 8.28 -13.45 -3.94
CA SER A 104 8.77 -14.60 -4.69
C SER A 104 9.21 -15.77 -3.80
N GLN A 105 9.57 -15.47 -2.56
CA GLN A 105 9.91 -16.51 -1.59
C GLN A 105 8.75 -16.67 -0.62
N HIS A 106 8.26 -17.88 -0.45
CA HIS A 106 7.03 -18.15 0.29
C HIS A 106 7.06 -17.71 1.76
N TYR A 107 8.24 -17.55 2.36
CA TYR A 107 8.34 -17.05 3.72
C TYR A 107 8.29 -15.51 3.80
N ARG A 108 8.27 -14.82 2.66
CA ARG A 108 8.20 -13.36 2.62
C ARG A 108 6.78 -12.91 2.39
N VAL A 109 5.99 -13.03 3.44
CA VAL A 109 4.58 -12.69 3.40
C VAL A 109 4.35 -11.49 4.31
N PHE A 110 3.67 -10.49 3.77
CA PHE A 110 3.24 -9.32 4.52
C PHE A 110 1.72 -9.28 4.58
N GLU A 111 1.22 -8.85 5.70
CA GLU A 111 -0.18 -8.53 5.84
C GLU A 111 -0.29 -7.01 5.91
N TRP A 112 -0.95 -6.45 4.92
CA TRP A 112 -1.21 -5.01 4.85
C TRP A 112 -2.59 -4.74 5.41
N VAL A 113 -2.66 -3.88 6.41
CA VAL A 113 -3.93 -3.35 6.90
C VAL A 113 -4.03 -1.93 6.38
N MET A 114 -4.92 -1.74 5.41
CA MET A 114 -5.09 -0.46 4.74
C MET A 114 -6.31 0.25 5.28
N THR A 115 -6.18 1.55 5.50
CA THR A 115 -7.31 2.44 5.79
C THR A 115 -7.42 3.43 4.65
N LEU A 116 -8.54 3.39 3.94
CA LEU A 116 -8.88 4.38 2.92
C LEU A 116 -9.79 5.41 3.58
N TYR A 117 -9.35 6.66 3.59
CA TYR A 117 -10.07 7.72 4.30
C TYR A 117 -11.35 8.12 3.57
N HIS A 118 -12.38 8.45 4.34
CA HIS A 118 -13.76 8.59 3.85
C HIS A 118 -14.00 9.75 2.89
N ASP A 119 -13.17 10.77 2.93
CA ASP A 119 -13.39 11.99 2.15
C ASP A 119 -12.28 12.24 1.11
N SER A 120 -11.51 11.22 0.79
CA SER A 120 -10.41 11.38 -0.16
C SER A 120 -10.00 10.03 -0.75
N ASN A 121 -9.01 10.05 -1.61
CA ASN A 121 -8.34 8.85 -2.09
C ASN A 121 -7.06 8.56 -1.31
N GLN A 122 -6.83 9.26 -0.20
CA GLN A 122 -5.68 9.00 0.64
C GLN A 122 -5.87 7.73 1.44
N CYS A 123 -4.79 7.00 1.60
CA CYS A 123 -4.78 5.78 2.41
C CYS A 123 -3.54 5.73 3.28
N SER A 124 -3.64 4.95 4.34
CA SER A 124 -2.49 4.56 5.14
C SER A 124 -2.44 3.05 5.20
N VAL A 125 -1.23 2.50 5.24
CA VAL A 125 -1.03 1.06 5.29
C VAL A 125 -0.06 0.75 6.40
N GLN A 126 -0.45 -0.21 7.25
CA GLN A 126 0.43 -0.83 8.21
C GLN A 126 0.78 -2.21 7.68
N ALA A 127 2.06 -2.45 7.42
CA ALA A 127 2.52 -3.72 6.88
C ALA A 127 3.27 -4.51 7.95
N ASN A 128 2.85 -5.74 8.15
CA ASN A 128 3.43 -6.65 9.14
C ASN A 128 3.95 -7.90 8.44
N LYS A 129 5.18 -8.31 8.76
CA LYS A 129 5.69 -9.60 8.32
C LYS A 129 5.01 -10.71 9.10
N VAL A 130 4.57 -11.74 8.38
CA VAL A 130 3.84 -12.86 9.01
C VAL A 130 4.79 -13.81 9.74
N TYR A 131 5.96 -14.08 9.14
CA TYR A 131 6.87 -15.13 9.67
C TYR A 131 8.10 -14.58 10.38
N MET A 132 8.36 -13.28 10.29
CA MET A 132 9.56 -12.68 10.88
C MET A 132 9.20 -11.33 11.47
N ALA A 133 9.97 -10.89 12.45
CA ALA A 133 9.81 -9.54 12.97
C ALA A 133 10.19 -8.52 11.90
N GLY A 134 9.43 -7.46 11.83
CA GLY A 134 9.68 -6.38 10.90
C GLY A 134 8.39 -5.79 10.39
N ASN A 135 8.21 -4.50 10.62
CA ASN A 135 7.02 -3.78 10.23
C ASN A 135 7.42 -2.52 9.49
N TYR A 136 6.58 -2.08 8.59
CA TYR A 136 6.68 -0.75 8.02
C TYR A 136 5.29 -0.19 7.81
N SER A 137 5.20 1.10 7.61
CA SER A 137 3.94 1.72 7.25
C SER A 137 4.19 2.80 6.20
N PHE A 138 3.16 3.13 5.47
CA PHE A 138 3.25 4.19 4.48
C PHE A 138 1.91 4.87 4.30
N LYS A 139 1.96 6.05 3.73
CA LYS A 139 0.79 6.81 3.31
C LYS A 139 0.88 7.07 1.82
N GLY A 140 -0.25 7.08 1.16
CA GLY A 140 -0.29 7.32 -0.27
C GLY A 140 -1.68 7.64 -0.75
N ARG A 141 -1.82 7.60 -2.07
CA ARG A 141 -3.10 7.85 -2.74
C ARG A 141 -3.40 6.71 -3.69
N ILE A 142 -4.66 6.32 -3.71
CA ILE A 142 -5.14 5.28 -4.61
C ILE A 142 -5.74 5.95 -5.84
N LEU A 143 -5.25 5.58 -7.01
CA LEU A 143 -5.71 6.08 -8.28
C LEU A 143 -6.11 4.90 -9.18
N PRO A 144 -7.13 5.06 -10.01
CA PRO A 144 -7.45 4.01 -10.98
C PRO A 144 -6.37 3.95 -12.06
N LEU A 145 -6.16 2.76 -12.61
CA LEU A 145 -5.29 2.60 -13.76
C LEU A 145 -6.06 2.97 -15.01
N PRO A 146 -5.37 3.58 -16.00
CA PRO A 146 -6.03 3.84 -17.29
C PRO A 146 -6.47 2.54 -17.93
N GLU A 147 -7.66 2.57 -18.49
CA GLU A 147 -8.14 1.44 -19.29
C GLU A 147 -7.41 1.38 -20.63
N LYS A 148 -7.05 0.18 -21.01
CA LYS A 148 -6.51 -0.08 -22.34
C LYS A 148 -7.29 -1.17 -23.00
#